data_530f3b02f8244ba9704ff6bf0a7b226b
#
_entry.id   530f3b02f8244ba9704ff6bf0a7b226b
#
_cell.length_a   1.000
_cell.length_b   1.000
_cell.length_c   1.000
_cell.angle_alpha   90.00
_cell.angle_beta   90.00
_cell.angle_gamma   90.00
#
_symmetry.space_group_name_H-M   'P 1'
#
loop_
_entity.id
_entity.type
_entity.pdbx_description
1 polymer ?
#
loop_
_entity_poly.entity_id
_entity_poly.type
_entity_poly.pdbx_seq_one_letter_code
_entity_poly.pdbx_strand_id
1 'polypeptide(L)'
;MISIQHVSKWYGDFQVLTDCTTDVKKGEVVVVCGPSGSGKSTLIKTVNALEPFQKGDIIVDGISVGDPKTNLPKLRSRVGMVFQHFELFPHLSITENLAIAQIKVLGRSRDEAMAKGLKLLERVGLKAHADKFPGQLSGGQQQRVAIARALAMDPIAMLFDEPTSALDPEMVNEVLDVMVELAQEGMTMMCVTHEMGFARRVANRVIFMDRGCIVEDCATEEFFGNINARSERARQFLSKILQH
;
A
#
# COMPACT_ATOMS: atom_id res chain seq x y z
N MET A 1 -15.09 1.80 -4.06
CA MET A 1 -14.49 1.54 -2.74
C MET A 1 -13.61 2.73 -2.31
N ILE A 2 -12.61 3.08 -3.11
CA ILE A 2 -11.84 4.31 -2.98
C ILE A 2 -12.11 5.15 -4.22
N SER A 3 -12.42 6.45 -4.06
CA SER A 3 -12.61 7.40 -5.16
C SER A 3 -11.73 8.61 -4.91
N ILE A 4 -10.86 8.92 -5.86
CA ILE A 4 -9.95 10.07 -5.84
C ILE A 4 -10.46 11.04 -6.90
N GLN A 5 -10.85 12.26 -6.53
CA GLN A 5 -11.55 13.20 -7.39
C GLN A 5 -10.81 14.54 -7.43
N HIS A 6 -10.17 14.84 -8.56
CA HIS A 6 -9.48 16.10 -8.84
C HIS A 6 -8.47 16.52 -7.76
N VAL A 7 -7.75 15.52 -7.19
CA VAL A 7 -6.84 15.76 -6.07
C VAL A 7 -5.59 16.48 -6.52
N SER A 8 -5.34 17.62 -5.87
CA SER A 8 -4.09 18.37 -6.04
C SER A 8 -3.45 18.66 -4.69
N LYS A 9 -2.11 18.56 -4.64
CA LYS A 9 -1.33 18.71 -3.41
C LYS A 9 -0.08 19.54 -3.64
N TRP A 10 0.22 20.39 -2.66
CA TRP A 10 1.42 21.21 -2.61
C TRP A 10 2.21 20.99 -1.31
N TYR A 11 3.53 21.11 -1.38
CA TYR A 11 4.42 21.33 -0.26
C TYR A 11 4.99 22.75 -0.40
N GLY A 12 4.48 23.70 0.39
CA GLY A 12 4.73 25.12 0.14
C GLY A 12 4.27 25.51 -1.26
N ASP A 13 5.16 26.06 -2.07
CA ASP A 13 4.87 26.46 -3.45
C ASP A 13 5.07 25.34 -4.49
N PHE A 14 5.61 24.21 -4.07
CA PHE A 14 5.89 23.10 -4.96
C PHE A 14 4.68 22.17 -5.08
N GLN A 15 4.10 22.09 -6.28
CA GLN A 15 2.99 21.21 -6.58
C GLN A 15 3.48 19.80 -6.87
N VAL A 16 3.03 18.81 -6.07
CA VAL A 16 3.43 17.40 -6.17
C VAL A 16 2.36 16.56 -6.85
N LEU A 17 1.08 16.88 -6.66
CA LEU A 17 -0.03 16.23 -7.34
C LEU A 17 -0.87 17.27 -8.08
N THR A 18 -1.24 16.97 -9.31
CA THR A 18 -1.98 17.85 -10.19
C THR A 18 -3.19 17.12 -10.74
N ASP A 19 -4.38 17.49 -10.25
CA ASP A 19 -5.68 17.03 -10.79
C ASP A 19 -5.79 15.51 -10.95
N CYS A 20 -5.35 14.76 -9.94
CA CYS A 20 -5.39 13.30 -9.97
C CYS A 20 -6.83 12.82 -9.77
N THR A 21 -7.32 12.03 -10.72
CA THR A 21 -8.66 11.41 -10.67
C THR A 21 -8.57 9.94 -11.03
N THR A 22 -9.02 9.07 -10.13
CA THR A 22 -9.11 7.61 -10.32
C THR A 22 -10.02 7.00 -9.26
N ASP A 23 -10.42 5.75 -9.44
CA ASP A 23 -11.17 4.98 -8.46
C ASP A 23 -10.54 3.60 -8.24
N VAL A 24 -10.82 2.96 -7.11
CA VAL A 24 -10.48 1.56 -6.83
C VAL A 24 -11.74 0.83 -6.39
N LYS A 25 -12.13 -0.20 -7.11
CA LYS A 25 -13.31 -1.02 -6.80
C LYS A 25 -13.01 -1.97 -5.64
N LYS A 26 -14.06 -2.49 -5.01
CA LYS A 26 -13.90 -3.52 -3.98
C LYS A 26 -13.31 -4.80 -4.58
N GLY A 27 -12.29 -5.35 -3.96
CA GLY A 27 -11.58 -6.53 -4.43
C GLY A 27 -10.64 -6.27 -5.61
N GLU A 28 -10.50 -5.02 -6.06
CA GLU A 28 -9.58 -4.65 -7.14
C GLU A 28 -8.17 -4.44 -6.61
N VAL A 29 -7.19 -4.91 -7.36
CA VAL A 29 -5.77 -4.63 -7.16
C VAL A 29 -5.32 -3.62 -8.20
N VAL A 30 -4.96 -2.42 -7.76
CA VAL A 30 -4.45 -1.35 -8.61
C VAL A 30 -2.98 -1.12 -8.31
N VAL A 31 -2.14 -1.22 -9.33
CA VAL A 31 -0.70 -0.89 -9.22
C VAL A 31 -0.47 0.52 -9.74
N VAL A 32 0.24 1.32 -8.94
CA VAL A 32 0.69 2.67 -9.31
C VAL A 32 2.19 2.62 -9.59
N CYS A 33 2.58 2.93 -10.82
CA CYS A 33 3.97 2.95 -11.25
C CYS A 33 4.35 4.27 -11.92
N GLY A 34 5.63 4.48 -12.18
CA GLY A 34 6.16 5.70 -12.78
C GLY A 34 7.54 6.07 -12.22
N PRO A 35 8.20 7.08 -12.79
CA PRO A 35 9.53 7.53 -12.37
C PRO A 35 9.57 7.94 -10.88
N SER A 36 10.77 7.91 -10.28
CA SER A 36 10.98 8.48 -8.94
C SER A 36 10.60 9.97 -8.95
N GLY A 37 9.96 10.44 -7.88
CA GLY A 37 9.48 11.82 -7.77
C GLY A 37 8.19 12.13 -8.56
N SER A 38 7.54 11.15 -9.19
CA SER A 38 6.29 11.39 -9.93
C SER A 38 5.04 11.58 -9.06
N GLY A 39 5.14 11.48 -7.72
CA GLY A 39 4.04 11.71 -6.79
C GLY A 39 3.32 10.45 -6.28
N LYS A 40 3.76 9.24 -6.67
CA LYS A 40 3.11 7.96 -6.31
C LYS A 40 2.90 7.77 -4.81
N SER A 41 3.98 7.88 -4.03
CA SER A 41 3.93 7.74 -2.56
C SER A 41 3.09 8.84 -1.90
N THR A 42 3.09 10.05 -2.48
CA THR A 42 2.23 11.12 -2.00
C THR A 42 0.77 10.80 -2.28
N LEU A 43 0.43 10.34 -3.50
CA LEU A 43 -0.94 9.98 -3.86
C LEU A 43 -1.50 8.89 -2.94
N ILE A 44 -0.76 7.82 -2.69
CA ILE A 44 -1.24 6.73 -1.85
C ILE A 44 -1.42 7.17 -0.39
N LYS A 45 -0.54 8.05 0.12
CA LYS A 45 -0.63 8.61 1.48
C LYS A 45 -1.79 9.59 1.67
N THR A 46 -2.31 10.19 0.60
CA THR A 46 -3.52 11.03 0.71
C THR A 46 -4.77 10.19 0.96
N VAL A 47 -4.81 8.92 0.52
CA VAL A 47 -5.99 8.04 0.67
C VAL A 47 -6.37 7.79 2.13
N ASN A 48 -5.38 7.71 3.02
CA ASN A 48 -5.61 7.52 4.46
C ASN A 48 -5.33 8.81 5.28
N ALA A 49 -5.25 9.96 4.61
CA ALA A 49 -4.98 11.27 5.21
C ALA A 49 -3.64 11.34 5.98
N LEU A 50 -2.65 10.50 5.69
CA LEU A 50 -1.29 10.70 6.19
C LEU A 50 -0.66 11.94 5.56
N GLU A 51 -1.01 12.21 4.31
CA GLU A 51 -0.66 13.44 3.61
C GLU A 51 -1.94 14.24 3.31
N PRO A 52 -2.09 15.46 3.82
CA PRO A 52 -3.23 16.30 3.48
C PRO A 52 -3.11 16.79 2.03
N PHE A 53 -4.23 16.96 1.36
CA PHE A 53 -4.32 17.58 0.04
C PHE A 53 -5.08 18.92 0.12
N GLN A 54 -4.89 19.81 -0.86
CA GLN A 54 -5.47 21.16 -0.83
C GLN A 54 -6.66 21.35 -1.78
N LYS A 55 -6.79 20.48 -2.81
CA LYS A 55 -7.93 20.52 -3.75
C LYS A 55 -8.42 19.12 -4.04
N GLY A 56 -9.70 19.03 -4.42
CA GLY A 56 -10.37 17.78 -4.73
C GLY A 56 -10.95 17.12 -3.49
N ASP A 57 -11.33 15.86 -3.62
CA ASP A 57 -11.78 15.01 -2.50
C ASP A 57 -11.33 13.56 -2.71
N ILE A 58 -11.26 12.84 -1.60
CA ILE A 58 -11.03 11.39 -1.58
C ILE A 58 -12.13 10.77 -0.73
N ILE A 59 -12.83 9.81 -1.30
CA ILE A 59 -13.89 9.08 -0.61
C ILE A 59 -13.44 7.64 -0.42
N VAL A 60 -13.43 7.16 0.82
CA VAL A 60 -13.12 5.78 1.17
C VAL A 60 -14.33 5.16 1.85
N ASP A 61 -14.94 4.18 1.19
CA ASP A 61 -16.15 3.48 1.66
C ASP A 61 -17.26 4.45 2.12
N GLY A 62 -17.51 5.48 1.28
CA GLY A 62 -18.51 6.51 1.52
C GLY A 62 -18.10 7.61 2.51
N ILE A 63 -16.88 7.58 3.04
CA ILE A 63 -16.37 8.58 3.98
C ILE A 63 -15.43 9.52 3.23
N SER A 64 -15.72 10.83 3.21
CA SER A 64 -14.82 11.84 2.66
C SER A 64 -13.62 12.03 3.58
N VAL A 65 -12.42 11.88 3.01
CA VAL A 65 -11.13 12.09 3.70
C VAL A 65 -10.88 13.58 3.94
N GLY A 66 -11.38 14.44 3.04
CA GLY A 66 -11.21 15.90 3.10
C GLY A 66 -12.17 16.62 4.04
N ASP A 67 -13.25 15.97 4.51
CA ASP A 67 -14.20 16.59 5.43
C ASP A 67 -13.55 16.83 6.81
N PRO A 68 -13.48 18.08 7.30
CA PRO A 68 -12.94 18.39 8.64
C PRO A 68 -13.66 17.66 9.79
N LYS A 69 -14.87 17.15 9.57
CA LYS A 69 -15.63 16.39 10.57
C LYS A 69 -15.29 14.91 10.57
N THR A 70 -14.53 14.44 9.59
CA THR A 70 -14.17 13.01 9.48
C THR A 70 -13.29 12.58 10.65
N ASN A 71 -13.70 11.48 11.30
CA ASN A 71 -12.88 10.84 12.32
C ASN A 71 -11.72 10.06 11.65
N LEU A 72 -10.58 10.75 11.44
CA LEU A 72 -9.40 10.18 10.78
C LEU A 72 -8.84 8.94 11.49
N PRO A 73 -8.75 8.86 12.83
CA PRO A 73 -8.38 7.61 13.52
C PRO A 73 -9.26 6.43 13.12
N LYS A 74 -10.58 6.62 13.05
CA LYS A 74 -11.52 5.57 12.62
C LYS A 74 -11.36 5.22 11.14
N LEU A 75 -11.10 6.19 10.26
CA LEU A 75 -10.82 5.93 8.86
C LEU A 75 -9.52 5.11 8.72
N ARG A 76 -8.44 5.54 9.37
CA ARG A 76 -7.13 4.88 9.35
C ARG A 76 -7.16 3.46 9.90
N SER A 77 -8.02 3.17 10.87
CA SER A 77 -8.18 1.80 11.38
C SER A 77 -8.79 0.84 10.35
N ARG A 78 -9.47 1.36 9.32
CA ARG A 78 -10.11 0.58 8.25
C ARG A 78 -9.25 0.46 6.98
N VAL A 79 -8.20 1.26 6.85
CA VAL A 79 -7.29 1.27 5.69
C VAL A 79 -5.90 0.92 6.16
N GLY A 80 -5.47 -0.31 5.91
CA GLY A 80 -4.13 -0.75 6.26
C GLY A 80 -3.08 -0.04 5.38
N MET A 81 -1.93 0.30 5.98
CA MET A 81 -0.81 0.90 5.27
C MET A 81 0.47 0.15 5.58
N VAL A 82 1.20 -0.21 4.54
CA VAL A 82 2.52 -0.84 4.60
C VAL A 82 3.51 0.10 3.93
N PHE A 83 4.56 0.46 4.64
CA PHE A 83 5.57 1.43 4.22
C PHE A 83 6.81 0.76 3.66
N GLN A 84 7.62 1.51 2.96
CA GLN A 84 8.94 1.11 2.47
C GLN A 84 9.88 0.71 3.62
N HIS A 85 9.88 1.47 4.71
CA HIS A 85 10.61 1.17 5.94
C HIS A 85 9.61 0.63 6.96
N PHE A 86 9.62 -0.58 7.24
CA PHE A 86 8.74 -1.44 8.05
C PHE A 86 7.92 -0.76 9.17
N GLU A 87 8.42 0.33 9.76
CA GLU A 87 7.79 1.16 10.81
C GLU A 87 7.31 0.35 12.02
N LEU A 88 8.05 -0.70 12.37
CA LEU A 88 7.79 -1.49 13.57
C LEU A 88 8.27 -0.76 14.83
N PHE A 89 7.56 -0.94 15.93
CA PHE A 89 7.97 -0.42 17.23
C PHE A 89 9.16 -1.24 17.77
N PRO A 90 10.38 -0.68 17.84
CA PRO A 90 11.57 -1.46 18.14
C PRO A 90 11.63 -1.97 19.60
N HIS A 91 10.89 -1.33 20.48
CA HIS A 91 10.82 -1.66 21.92
C HIS A 91 9.69 -2.64 22.28
N LEU A 92 8.90 -3.06 21.30
CA LEU A 92 7.85 -4.06 21.45
C LEU A 92 8.25 -5.36 20.75
N SER A 93 7.86 -6.50 21.33
CA SER A 93 7.98 -7.79 20.65
C SER A 93 7.16 -7.82 19.36
N ILE A 94 7.41 -8.80 18.51
CA ILE A 94 6.68 -8.94 17.24
C ILE A 94 5.19 -9.14 17.47
N THR A 95 4.79 -9.98 18.43
CA THR A 95 3.37 -10.15 18.75
C THR A 95 2.74 -8.89 19.32
N GLU A 96 3.47 -8.16 20.17
CA GLU A 96 2.99 -6.88 20.72
C GLU A 96 2.84 -5.80 19.65
N ASN A 97 3.71 -5.77 18.63
CA ASN A 97 3.55 -4.91 17.46
C ASN A 97 2.20 -5.15 16.75
N LEU A 98 1.75 -6.41 16.65
CA LEU A 98 0.46 -6.74 16.05
C LEU A 98 -0.72 -6.46 16.99
N ALA A 99 -0.52 -6.53 18.29
CA ALA A 99 -1.59 -6.41 19.28
C ALA A 99 -1.93 -4.96 19.66
N ILE A 100 -0.94 -4.07 19.71
CA ILE A 100 -1.10 -2.74 20.31
C ILE A 100 -2.22 -1.91 19.69
N ALA A 101 -2.32 -1.88 18.35
CA ALA A 101 -3.37 -1.12 17.67
C ALA A 101 -4.75 -1.76 17.86
N GLN A 102 -4.84 -3.07 17.88
CA GLN A 102 -6.08 -3.80 18.17
C GLN A 102 -6.63 -3.44 19.56
N ILE A 103 -5.76 -3.36 20.56
CA ILE A 103 -6.14 -3.01 21.94
C ILE A 103 -6.51 -1.54 22.04
N LYS A 104 -5.65 -0.65 21.55
CA LYS A 104 -5.78 0.80 21.76
C LYS A 104 -6.85 1.45 20.88
N VAL A 105 -7.07 0.94 19.68
CA VAL A 105 -7.97 1.56 18.69
C VAL A 105 -9.28 0.79 18.55
N LEU A 106 -9.22 -0.56 18.50
CA LEU A 106 -10.41 -1.39 18.34
C LEU A 106 -11.03 -1.84 19.68
N GLY A 107 -10.35 -1.60 20.81
CA GLY A 107 -10.84 -1.97 22.14
C GLY A 107 -10.86 -3.49 22.40
N ARG A 108 -10.11 -4.29 21.62
CA ARG A 108 -10.02 -5.73 21.85
C ARG A 108 -9.29 -6.01 23.17
N SER A 109 -9.67 -7.10 23.82
CA SER A 109 -8.90 -7.59 24.97
C SER A 109 -7.48 -7.97 24.57
N ARG A 110 -6.56 -7.98 25.54
CA ARG A 110 -5.17 -8.37 25.28
C ARG A 110 -5.09 -9.79 24.72
N ASP A 111 -5.85 -10.71 25.29
CA ASP A 111 -5.83 -12.12 24.88
C ASP A 111 -6.34 -12.32 23.45
N GLU A 112 -7.43 -11.65 23.08
CA GLU A 112 -7.94 -11.66 21.71
C GLU A 112 -6.94 -11.08 20.71
N ALA A 113 -6.33 -9.94 21.05
CA ALA A 113 -5.36 -9.26 20.19
C ALA A 113 -4.09 -10.10 19.99
N MET A 114 -3.57 -10.71 21.07
CA MET A 114 -2.42 -11.61 21.01
C MET A 114 -2.72 -12.87 20.22
N ALA A 115 -3.87 -13.51 20.46
CA ALA A 115 -4.28 -14.72 19.73
C ALA A 115 -4.43 -14.45 18.23
N LYS A 116 -5.02 -13.30 17.84
CA LYS A 116 -5.12 -12.89 16.45
C LYS A 116 -3.74 -12.56 15.87
N GLY A 117 -2.87 -11.89 16.63
CA GLY A 117 -1.51 -11.62 16.23
C GLY A 117 -0.74 -12.90 15.89
N LEU A 118 -0.81 -13.92 16.74
CA LEU A 118 -0.17 -15.22 16.52
C LEU A 118 -0.67 -15.93 15.26
N LYS A 119 -1.98 -15.89 14.98
CA LYS A 119 -2.56 -16.46 13.74
C LYS A 119 -2.04 -15.74 12.49
N LEU A 120 -1.91 -14.41 12.54
CA LEU A 120 -1.37 -13.64 11.43
C LEU A 120 0.13 -13.86 11.24
N LEU A 121 0.90 -14.02 12.33
CA LEU A 121 2.31 -14.41 12.26
C LEU A 121 2.48 -15.80 11.66
N GLU A 122 1.59 -16.75 11.98
CA GLU A 122 1.59 -18.09 11.36
C GLU A 122 1.32 -17.98 9.85
N ARG A 123 0.36 -17.16 9.44
CA ARG A 123 0.04 -16.90 8.04
C ARG A 123 1.22 -16.37 7.23
N VAL A 124 2.04 -15.48 7.81
CA VAL A 124 3.23 -14.94 7.13
C VAL A 124 4.51 -15.75 7.42
N GLY A 125 4.39 -16.97 7.98
CA GLY A 125 5.49 -17.89 8.24
C GLY A 125 6.43 -17.47 9.38
N LEU A 126 5.97 -16.62 10.32
CA LEU A 126 6.82 -16.03 11.35
C LEU A 126 6.37 -16.34 12.79
N LYS A 127 5.51 -17.37 12.99
CA LYS A 127 5.02 -17.74 14.34
C LYS A 127 6.14 -18.01 15.33
N ALA A 128 7.23 -18.68 14.89
CA ALA A 128 8.39 -18.98 15.73
C ALA A 128 9.19 -17.71 16.16
N HIS A 129 8.86 -16.54 15.61
CA HIS A 129 9.52 -15.27 15.91
C HIS A 129 8.66 -14.35 16.78
N ALA A 130 7.53 -14.83 17.30
CA ALA A 130 6.51 -14.06 18.03
C ALA A 130 7.09 -13.23 19.20
N ASP A 131 8.02 -13.79 19.95
CA ASP A 131 8.62 -13.17 21.12
C ASP A 131 9.90 -12.37 20.81
N LYS A 132 10.36 -12.38 19.56
CA LYS A 132 11.52 -11.58 19.13
C LYS A 132 11.16 -10.10 19.00
N PHE A 133 12.19 -9.27 18.91
CA PHE A 133 12.10 -7.84 18.63
C PHE A 133 12.48 -7.55 17.17
N PRO A 134 12.00 -6.43 16.57
CA PRO A 134 12.27 -6.10 15.17
C PRO A 134 13.74 -6.19 14.76
N GLY A 135 14.66 -5.70 15.57
CA GLY A 135 16.10 -5.75 15.29
C GLY A 135 16.72 -7.16 15.23
N GLN A 136 15.96 -8.21 15.58
CA GLN A 136 16.38 -9.62 15.49
C GLN A 136 15.87 -10.31 14.22
N LEU A 137 15.17 -9.58 13.35
CA LEU A 137 14.58 -10.08 12.11
C LEU A 137 15.29 -9.49 10.89
N SER A 138 15.33 -10.28 9.80
CA SER A 138 15.75 -9.76 8.49
C SER A 138 14.77 -8.72 7.96
N GLY A 139 15.18 -7.92 6.97
CA GLY A 139 14.31 -6.93 6.34
C GLY A 139 13.00 -7.51 5.79
N GLY A 140 13.09 -8.63 5.05
CA GLY A 140 11.91 -9.33 4.54
C GLY A 140 11.00 -9.88 5.63
N GLN A 141 11.58 -10.38 6.75
CA GLN A 141 10.79 -10.78 7.92
C GLN A 141 10.08 -9.59 8.56
N GLN A 142 10.78 -8.45 8.74
CA GLN A 142 10.17 -7.23 9.28
C GLN A 142 9.03 -6.74 8.40
N GLN A 143 9.19 -6.79 7.08
CA GLN A 143 8.14 -6.37 6.15
C GLN A 143 6.91 -7.29 6.22
N ARG A 144 7.11 -8.60 6.30
CA ARG A 144 5.99 -9.53 6.51
C ARG A 144 5.27 -9.31 7.84
N VAL A 145 6.00 -8.95 8.90
CA VAL A 145 5.40 -8.51 10.17
C VAL A 145 4.59 -7.21 9.98
N ALA A 146 5.10 -6.23 9.22
CA ALA A 146 4.38 -4.99 8.94
C ALA A 146 3.07 -5.24 8.18
N ILE A 147 3.06 -6.17 7.22
CA ILE A 147 1.84 -6.62 6.54
C ILE A 147 0.88 -7.28 7.54
N ALA A 148 1.35 -8.22 8.35
CA ALA A 148 0.53 -8.88 9.37
C ALA A 148 -0.06 -7.89 10.39
N ARG A 149 0.73 -6.87 10.80
CA ARG A 149 0.26 -5.80 11.68
C ARG A 149 -0.87 -4.99 11.06
N ALA A 150 -0.75 -4.64 9.78
CA ALA A 150 -1.82 -3.93 9.08
C ALA A 150 -3.09 -4.80 8.97
N LEU A 151 -2.96 -6.08 8.67
CA LEU A 151 -4.07 -7.04 8.60
C LEU A 151 -4.75 -7.27 9.97
N ALA A 152 -4.03 -7.09 11.08
CA ALA A 152 -4.58 -7.27 12.42
C ALA A 152 -5.75 -6.32 12.73
N MET A 153 -5.85 -5.21 12.02
CA MET A 153 -6.92 -4.22 12.14
C MET A 153 -8.21 -4.58 11.37
N ASP A 154 -8.25 -5.71 10.64
CA ASP A 154 -9.34 -6.09 9.73
C ASP A 154 -9.66 -5.01 8.69
N PRO A 155 -8.66 -4.56 7.93
CA PRO A 155 -8.85 -3.46 6.99
C PRO A 155 -9.74 -3.86 5.82
N ILE A 156 -10.49 -2.88 5.28
CA ILE A 156 -11.28 -3.04 4.07
C ILE A 156 -10.46 -2.85 2.80
N ALA A 157 -9.31 -2.20 2.92
CA ALA A 157 -8.33 -2.03 1.85
C ALA A 157 -6.91 -1.95 2.42
N MET A 158 -5.94 -2.37 1.62
CA MET A 158 -4.51 -2.31 1.93
C MET A 158 -3.79 -1.37 0.96
N LEU A 159 -3.00 -0.48 1.49
CA LEU A 159 -2.13 0.43 0.75
C LEU A 159 -0.68 -0.02 0.94
N PHE A 160 0.06 -0.14 -0.15
CA PHE A 160 1.48 -0.53 -0.13
C PHE A 160 2.31 0.56 -0.80
N ASP A 161 3.23 1.17 -0.06
CA ASP A 161 4.15 2.19 -0.56
C ASP A 161 5.56 1.61 -0.71
N GLU A 162 5.88 1.09 -1.89
CA GLU A 162 7.16 0.47 -2.26
C GLU A 162 7.63 -0.60 -1.24
N PRO A 163 6.84 -1.64 -0.96
CA PRO A 163 7.07 -2.55 0.16
C PRO A 163 8.33 -3.42 0.02
N THR A 164 8.95 -3.45 -1.16
CA THR A 164 10.15 -4.27 -1.45
C THR A 164 11.42 -3.46 -1.66
N SER A 165 11.33 -2.13 -1.80
CA SER A 165 12.46 -1.30 -2.22
C SER A 165 13.60 -1.18 -1.19
N ALA A 166 13.34 -1.50 0.07
CA ALA A 166 14.35 -1.52 1.15
C ALA A 166 14.88 -2.95 1.44
N LEU A 167 14.60 -3.93 0.57
CA LEU A 167 14.93 -5.34 0.77
C LEU A 167 16.04 -5.80 -0.17
N ASP A 168 16.83 -6.76 0.31
CA ASP A 168 17.74 -7.51 -0.54
C ASP A 168 16.93 -8.36 -1.54
N PRO A 169 17.41 -8.55 -2.79
CA PRO A 169 16.69 -9.28 -3.85
C PRO A 169 16.20 -10.67 -3.45
N GLU A 170 16.96 -11.37 -2.60
CA GLU A 170 16.60 -12.70 -2.09
C GLU A 170 15.31 -12.71 -1.25
N MET A 171 15.00 -11.58 -0.61
CA MET A 171 13.85 -11.45 0.31
C MET A 171 12.60 -10.88 -0.36
N VAL A 172 12.72 -10.33 -1.55
CA VAL A 172 11.62 -9.67 -2.28
C VAL A 172 10.48 -10.65 -2.54
N ASN A 173 10.80 -11.87 -3.01
CA ASN A 173 9.79 -12.86 -3.37
C ASN A 173 8.92 -13.29 -2.18
N GLU A 174 9.50 -13.44 -0.98
CA GLU A 174 8.76 -13.82 0.23
C GLU A 174 7.67 -12.78 0.59
N VAL A 175 7.94 -11.50 0.36
CA VAL A 175 6.98 -10.41 0.61
C VAL A 175 5.94 -10.36 -0.51
N LEU A 176 6.35 -10.50 -1.77
CA LEU A 176 5.44 -10.52 -2.90
C LEU A 176 4.48 -11.70 -2.86
N ASP A 177 4.92 -12.88 -2.40
CA ASP A 177 4.05 -14.05 -2.27
C ASP A 177 2.91 -13.79 -1.27
N VAL A 178 3.20 -13.17 -0.12
CA VAL A 178 2.14 -12.75 0.82
C VAL A 178 1.16 -11.78 0.15
N MET A 179 1.65 -10.80 -0.63
CA MET A 179 0.79 -9.85 -1.34
C MET A 179 -0.05 -10.54 -2.43
N VAL A 180 0.49 -11.56 -3.10
CA VAL A 180 -0.25 -12.37 -4.09
C VAL A 180 -1.38 -13.15 -3.42
N GLU A 181 -1.14 -13.76 -2.26
CA GLU A 181 -2.18 -14.45 -1.49
C GLU A 181 -3.32 -13.49 -1.12
N LEU A 182 -2.99 -12.28 -0.63
CA LEU A 182 -3.99 -11.26 -0.32
C LEU A 182 -4.84 -10.88 -1.54
N ALA A 183 -4.21 -10.72 -2.70
CA ALA A 183 -4.91 -10.43 -3.96
C ALA A 183 -5.88 -11.56 -4.34
N GLN A 184 -5.44 -12.81 -4.24
CA GLN A 184 -6.25 -14.00 -4.54
C GLN A 184 -7.45 -14.16 -3.59
N GLU A 185 -7.33 -13.71 -2.35
CA GLU A 185 -8.42 -13.67 -1.37
C GLU A 185 -9.42 -12.53 -1.62
N GLY A 186 -9.18 -11.68 -2.63
CA GLY A 186 -10.05 -10.57 -2.97
C GLY A 186 -9.85 -9.32 -2.11
N MET A 187 -8.67 -9.15 -1.47
CA MET A 187 -8.34 -7.93 -0.76
C MET A 187 -8.27 -6.75 -1.75
N THR A 188 -8.94 -5.66 -1.42
CA THR A 188 -8.79 -4.40 -2.16
C THR A 188 -7.41 -3.82 -1.90
N MET A 189 -6.63 -3.58 -2.95
CA MET A 189 -5.24 -3.15 -2.80
C MET A 189 -4.89 -2.00 -3.73
N MET A 190 -4.13 -1.03 -3.23
CA MET A 190 -3.44 -0.02 -4.03
C MET A 190 -1.95 -0.11 -3.72
N CYS A 191 -1.13 -0.40 -4.72
CA CYS A 191 0.28 -0.75 -4.54
C CYS A 191 1.18 0.15 -5.37
N VAL A 192 2.01 0.96 -4.73
CA VAL A 192 3.15 1.61 -5.40
C VAL A 192 4.29 0.62 -5.44
N THR A 193 4.74 0.24 -6.64
CA THR A 193 5.83 -0.73 -6.78
C THR A 193 6.57 -0.59 -8.11
N HIS A 194 7.81 -1.04 -8.12
CA HIS A 194 8.62 -1.23 -9.32
C HIS A 194 8.67 -2.71 -9.79
N GLU A 195 8.02 -3.60 -9.05
CA GLU A 195 7.97 -5.03 -9.33
C GLU A 195 6.94 -5.34 -10.44
N MET A 196 7.34 -5.19 -11.69
CA MET A 196 6.42 -5.36 -12.83
C MET A 196 5.97 -6.81 -13.03
N GLY A 197 6.78 -7.78 -12.58
CA GLY A 197 6.38 -9.20 -12.53
C GLY A 197 5.18 -9.44 -11.61
N PHE A 198 5.21 -8.82 -10.42
CA PHE A 198 4.08 -8.82 -9.50
C PHE A 198 2.85 -8.11 -10.11
N ALA A 199 3.05 -6.90 -10.67
CA ALA A 199 1.97 -6.17 -11.31
C ALA A 199 1.25 -6.99 -12.39
N ARG A 200 2.00 -7.65 -13.28
CA ARG A 200 1.44 -8.54 -14.32
C ARG A 200 0.65 -9.72 -13.77
N ARG A 201 1.08 -10.25 -12.61
CA ARG A 201 0.51 -11.46 -12.00
C ARG A 201 -0.82 -11.20 -11.30
N VAL A 202 -0.98 -10.04 -10.64
CA VAL A 202 -2.11 -9.81 -9.73
C VAL A 202 -2.88 -8.53 -9.96
N ALA A 203 -2.32 -7.52 -10.63
CA ALA A 203 -3.03 -6.27 -10.82
C ALA A 203 -4.17 -6.44 -11.84
N ASN A 204 -5.31 -5.86 -11.50
CA ASN A 204 -6.42 -5.71 -12.45
C ASN A 204 -6.18 -4.49 -13.34
N ARG A 205 -5.56 -3.44 -12.78
CA ARG A 205 -5.36 -2.16 -13.42
C ARG A 205 -4.02 -1.53 -13.03
N VAL A 206 -3.44 -0.80 -13.96
CA VAL A 206 -2.19 -0.06 -13.77
C VAL A 206 -2.44 1.42 -13.99
N ILE A 207 -1.98 2.22 -13.02
CA ILE A 207 -1.92 3.67 -13.08
C ILE A 207 -0.46 4.07 -13.32
N PHE A 208 -0.19 4.75 -14.42
CA PHE A 208 1.14 5.31 -14.68
C PHE A 208 1.13 6.80 -14.37
N MET A 209 2.01 7.21 -13.47
CA MET A 209 2.18 8.62 -13.05
C MET A 209 3.48 9.21 -13.60
N ASP A 210 3.39 10.45 -14.07
CA ASP A 210 4.56 11.28 -14.39
C ASP A 210 4.31 12.73 -13.94
N ARG A 211 5.29 13.36 -13.30
CA ARG A 211 5.26 14.77 -12.86
C ARG A 211 3.99 15.19 -12.12
N GLY A 212 3.55 14.35 -11.20
CA GLY A 212 2.37 14.63 -10.36
C GLY A 212 1.03 14.39 -11.02
N CYS A 213 0.98 13.92 -12.27
CA CYS A 213 -0.25 13.62 -13.01
C CYS A 213 -0.42 12.11 -13.22
N ILE A 214 -1.66 11.66 -13.26
CA ILE A 214 -2.03 10.35 -13.82
C ILE A 214 -2.00 10.50 -15.34
N VAL A 215 -1.07 9.82 -16.01
CA VAL A 215 -0.89 9.87 -17.46
C VAL A 215 -1.65 8.74 -18.14
N GLU A 216 -1.67 7.56 -17.51
CA GLU A 216 -2.44 6.42 -17.97
C GLU A 216 -3.11 5.73 -16.78
N ASP A 217 -4.31 5.22 -17.02
CA ASP A 217 -5.09 4.41 -16.07
C ASP A 217 -5.86 3.39 -16.91
N CYS A 218 -5.36 2.16 -16.98
CA CYS A 218 -5.92 1.13 -17.86
C CYS A 218 -5.74 -0.29 -17.31
N ALA A 219 -6.42 -1.25 -17.92
CA ALA A 219 -6.29 -2.66 -17.56
C ALA A 219 -4.85 -3.16 -17.70
N THR A 220 -4.44 -4.05 -16.82
CA THR A 220 -3.07 -4.61 -16.79
C THR A 220 -2.68 -5.26 -18.12
N GLU A 221 -3.59 -6.02 -18.73
CA GLU A 221 -3.37 -6.64 -20.03
C GLU A 221 -3.14 -5.60 -21.15
N GLU A 222 -3.85 -4.49 -21.08
CA GLU A 222 -3.70 -3.38 -22.01
C GLU A 222 -2.38 -2.64 -21.80
N PHE A 223 -2.01 -2.37 -20.55
CA PHE A 223 -0.78 -1.66 -20.21
C PHE A 223 0.47 -2.40 -20.69
N PHE A 224 0.53 -3.71 -20.46
CA PHE A 224 1.70 -4.53 -20.81
C PHE A 224 1.63 -5.19 -22.19
N GLY A 225 0.42 -5.42 -22.72
CA GLY A 225 0.22 -6.17 -23.98
C GLY A 225 0.45 -5.33 -25.24
N ASN A 226 0.19 -4.03 -25.18
CA ASN A 226 0.37 -3.14 -26.31
C ASN A 226 1.20 -1.90 -25.94
N ILE A 227 2.49 -2.12 -25.75
CA ILE A 227 3.44 -1.07 -25.34
C ILE A 227 3.47 0.09 -26.35
N ASN A 228 3.30 -0.20 -27.65
CA ASN A 228 3.33 0.83 -28.69
C ASN A 228 2.14 1.80 -28.63
N ALA A 229 1.02 1.37 -28.05
CA ALA A 229 -0.15 2.22 -27.87
C ALA A 229 -0.07 3.11 -26.61
N ARG A 230 0.95 2.91 -25.76
CA ARG A 230 1.15 3.70 -24.55
C ARG A 230 1.72 5.08 -24.87
N SER A 231 1.55 6.01 -23.94
CA SER A 231 2.18 7.34 -24.00
C SER A 231 3.70 7.20 -24.17
N GLU A 232 4.33 8.19 -24.78
CA GLU A 232 5.77 8.16 -24.97
C GLU A 232 6.53 7.96 -23.63
N ARG A 233 6.05 8.59 -22.55
CA ARG A 233 6.64 8.48 -21.21
C ARG A 233 6.48 7.08 -20.64
N ALA A 234 5.31 6.45 -20.77
CA ALA A 234 5.09 5.08 -20.33
C ALA A 234 5.96 4.09 -21.11
N ARG A 235 6.11 4.27 -22.44
CA ARG A 235 7.01 3.45 -23.27
C ARG A 235 8.46 3.55 -22.81
N GLN A 236 8.96 4.77 -22.59
CA GLN A 236 10.32 5.01 -22.09
C GLN A 236 10.54 4.38 -20.70
N PHE A 237 9.53 4.41 -19.84
CA PHE A 237 9.58 3.78 -18.53
C PHE A 237 9.61 2.26 -18.64
N LEU A 238 8.69 1.67 -19.40
CA LEU A 238 8.60 0.22 -19.60
C LEU A 238 9.88 -0.34 -20.25
N SER A 239 10.45 0.34 -21.26
CA SER A 239 11.68 -0.11 -21.90
C SER A 239 12.88 -0.22 -20.96
N LYS A 240 12.95 0.63 -19.92
CA LYS A 240 14.02 0.58 -18.92
C LYS A 240 13.83 -0.56 -17.91
N ILE A 241 12.60 -0.81 -17.50
CA ILE A 241 12.30 -1.80 -16.45
C ILE A 241 12.22 -3.23 -16.98
N LEU A 242 11.78 -3.41 -18.24
CA LEU A 242 11.66 -4.73 -18.85
C LEU A 242 12.99 -5.27 -19.39
N GLN A 243 14.07 -4.48 -19.34
CA GLN A 243 15.44 -4.90 -19.72
C GLN A 243 16.23 -5.49 -18.55
N HIS A 244 15.68 -5.47 -17.35
CA HIS A 244 16.18 -6.09 -16.12
C HIS A 244 15.26 -7.21 -15.68
#